data_df7a970523310b97cc75e560052899c9
#
_entry.id   df7a970523310b97cc75e560052899c9
#
_cell.length_a   1.000
_cell.length_b   1.000
_cell.length_c   1.000
_cell.angle_alpha   90.00
_cell.angle_beta   90.00
_cell.angle_gamma   90.00
#
_symmetry.space_group_name_H-M   'P 1'
#
loop_
_entity.id
_entity.type
_entity.pdbx_description
1 polymer ?
#
loop_
_entity_poly.entity_id
_entity_poly.type
_entity_poly.pdbx_seq_one_letter_code
_entity_poly.pdbx_strand_id
1 'polypeptide(L)'
;MLLVNADGSIAEMSGNGIRCFAQAEALRRNQERGTLTIETDGGLRTVEYAATDAPARHQGTIEASVDMGPAAAGPEADRPADAVEGEQKRATFDLGNPHLVILVEDPAAIDLAAEGAAQESAFDAGMNVHFVAPTPGEVDAMTMRVWERGAGITEACGTGATAVARAAHDWGLVAERVTVHMPGGDVQVAVGDPMVLRGPSVFIAGIVVTS
;
A
#
# COMPACT_ATOMS: atom_id res chain seq x y z
N MET A 1 3.13 16.30 4.71
CA MET A 1 1.93 15.93 3.93
C MET A 1 0.82 15.61 4.91
N LEU A 2 -0.33 16.25 4.82
CA LEU A 2 -1.54 15.89 5.58
C LEU A 2 -2.45 15.08 4.64
N LEU A 3 -2.91 13.95 5.09
CA LEU A 3 -3.84 13.09 4.35
C LEU A 3 -5.17 12.99 5.09
N VAL A 4 -6.25 13.34 4.42
CA VAL A 4 -7.61 13.31 4.98
C VAL A 4 -8.45 12.34 4.15
N ASN A 5 -9.05 11.35 4.81
CA ASN A 5 -9.97 10.40 4.19
C ASN A 5 -11.31 11.05 3.83
N ALA A 6 -12.12 10.37 3.04
CA ALA A 6 -13.44 10.85 2.62
C ALA A 6 -14.42 11.06 3.78
N ASP A 7 -14.25 10.33 4.88
CA ASP A 7 -15.02 10.46 6.12
C ASP A 7 -14.53 11.60 7.04
N GLY A 8 -13.44 12.31 6.64
CA GLY A 8 -12.83 13.39 7.41
C GLY A 8 -11.78 12.94 8.42
N SER A 9 -11.53 11.65 8.58
CA SER A 9 -10.47 11.14 9.44
C SER A 9 -9.10 11.41 8.83
N ILE A 10 -8.07 11.53 9.68
CA ILE A 10 -6.68 11.70 9.24
C ILE A 10 -6.08 10.31 9.07
N ALA A 11 -5.46 10.08 7.92
CA ALA A 11 -4.65 8.89 7.68
C ALA A 11 -3.18 9.22 7.92
N GLU A 12 -2.50 8.35 8.65
CA GLU A 12 -1.12 8.53 9.10
C GLU A 12 -0.15 8.49 7.92
N MET A 13 -0.42 7.61 6.94
CA MET A 13 0.42 7.38 5.77
C MET A 13 -0.40 6.85 4.58
N SER A 14 0.02 7.19 3.36
CA SER A 14 -0.45 6.58 2.12
C SER A 14 0.70 6.40 1.14
N GLY A 15 0.99 5.15 0.79
CA GLY A 15 2.00 4.84 -0.22
C GLY A 15 1.67 5.41 -1.61
N ASN A 16 0.39 5.44 -1.98
CA ASN A 16 -0.08 6.06 -3.22
C ASN A 16 -0.01 7.60 -3.14
N GLY A 17 -0.56 8.17 -2.06
CA GLY A 17 -0.60 9.61 -1.86
C GLY A 17 0.78 10.26 -1.84
N ILE A 18 1.77 9.63 -1.20
CA ILE A 18 3.12 10.19 -1.12
C ILE A 18 3.85 10.17 -2.47
N ARG A 19 3.58 9.16 -3.34
CA ARG A 19 4.12 9.14 -4.72
C ARG A 19 3.48 10.26 -5.56
N CYS A 20 2.16 10.49 -5.44
CA CYS A 20 1.48 11.61 -6.09
C CYS A 20 2.00 12.96 -5.59
N PHE A 21 2.28 13.10 -4.28
CA PHE A 21 2.88 14.29 -3.72
C PHE A 21 4.28 14.55 -4.29
N ALA A 22 5.10 13.49 -4.40
CA ALA A 22 6.43 13.61 -5.00
C ALA A 22 6.35 14.06 -6.47
N GLN A 23 5.37 13.54 -7.24
CA GLN A 23 5.14 13.99 -8.61
C GLN A 23 4.71 15.45 -8.67
N ALA A 24 3.80 15.91 -7.82
CA ALA A 24 3.39 17.30 -7.77
C ALA A 24 4.58 18.24 -7.45
N GLU A 25 5.45 17.85 -6.51
CA GLU A 25 6.66 18.60 -6.18
C GLU A 25 7.70 18.57 -7.29
N ALA A 26 7.88 17.45 -7.98
CA ALA A 26 8.74 17.34 -9.16
C ALA A 26 8.31 18.34 -10.26
N LEU A 27 7.01 18.38 -10.55
CA LEU A 27 6.41 19.34 -11.50
C LEU A 27 6.60 20.78 -11.04
N ARG A 28 6.30 21.09 -9.77
CA ARG A 28 6.44 22.44 -9.21
C ARG A 28 7.89 22.94 -9.29
N ARG A 29 8.86 22.04 -9.05
CA ARG A 29 10.31 22.36 -9.09
C ARG A 29 10.91 22.25 -10.48
N ASN A 30 10.15 21.78 -11.48
CA ASN A 30 10.64 21.49 -12.83
C ASN A 30 11.87 20.54 -12.81
N GLN A 31 11.78 19.48 -12.02
CA GLN A 31 12.86 18.51 -11.84
C GLN A 31 12.41 17.12 -12.34
N GLU A 32 13.23 16.48 -13.16
CA GLU A 32 12.96 15.15 -13.70
C GLU A 32 13.37 14.02 -12.73
N ARG A 33 14.22 14.31 -11.78
CA ARG A 33 14.66 13.38 -10.73
C ARG A 33 15.05 14.12 -9.47
N GLY A 34 14.94 13.45 -8.35
CA GLY A 34 15.32 14.04 -7.07
C GLY A 34 14.99 13.14 -5.89
N THR A 35 15.30 13.67 -4.72
CA THR A 35 14.96 13.08 -3.43
C THR A 35 14.20 14.12 -2.61
N LEU A 36 13.13 13.69 -1.97
CA LEU A 36 12.32 14.50 -1.06
C LEU A 36 12.28 13.84 0.30
N THR A 37 12.38 14.63 1.35
CA THR A 37 12.00 14.21 2.70
C THR A 37 10.66 14.84 3.01
N ILE A 38 9.67 14.02 3.33
CA ILE A 38 8.28 14.41 3.51
C ILE A 38 7.88 14.06 4.94
N GLU A 39 7.43 15.06 5.69
CA GLU A 39 6.83 14.85 7.00
C GLU A 39 5.39 14.38 6.85
N THR A 40 5.05 13.28 7.51
CA THR A 40 3.71 12.67 7.58
C THR A 40 3.36 12.37 9.03
N ASP A 41 2.09 12.11 9.35
CA ASP A 41 1.72 11.69 10.71
C ASP A 41 2.32 10.32 11.09
N GLY A 42 2.66 9.50 10.08
CA GLY A 42 3.44 8.26 10.26
C GLY A 42 4.97 8.49 10.35
N GLY A 43 5.44 9.74 10.46
CA GLY A 43 6.85 10.12 10.57
C GLY A 43 7.47 10.62 9.27
N LEU A 44 8.78 10.86 9.29
CA LEU A 44 9.53 11.29 8.12
C LEU A 44 9.66 10.14 7.12
N ARG A 45 9.42 10.45 5.83
CA ARG A 45 9.57 9.52 4.72
C ARG A 45 10.48 10.11 3.65
N THR A 46 11.40 9.30 3.16
CA THR A 46 12.24 9.66 2.02
C THR A 46 11.64 9.08 0.74
N VAL A 47 11.52 9.93 -0.28
CA VAL A 47 11.04 9.54 -1.60
C VAL A 47 12.07 9.90 -2.64
N GLU A 48 12.59 8.90 -3.33
CA GLU A 48 13.40 9.07 -4.53
C GLU A 48 12.50 8.95 -5.75
N TYR A 49 12.61 9.86 -6.71
CA TYR A 49 11.81 9.82 -7.92
C TYR A 49 12.63 10.11 -9.17
N ALA A 50 12.20 9.52 -10.28
CA ALA A 50 12.72 9.82 -11.60
C ALA A 50 11.61 9.75 -12.65
N ALA A 51 11.61 10.67 -13.60
CA ALA A 51 10.74 10.61 -14.77
C ALA A 51 11.07 9.40 -15.62
N THR A 52 10.05 8.67 -16.08
CA THR A 52 10.20 7.51 -16.95
C THR A 52 10.10 7.89 -18.42
N ASP A 53 9.40 8.97 -18.74
CA ASP A 53 9.21 9.48 -20.10
C ASP A 53 9.93 10.81 -20.26
N ALA A 54 10.68 10.98 -21.32
CA ALA A 54 11.31 12.26 -21.68
C ALA A 54 10.45 13.00 -22.72
N PRO A 55 10.25 14.32 -22.53
CA PRO A 55 10.51 15.14 -21.37
C PRO A 55 9.31 15.19 -20.44
N ALA A 56 9.51 14.94 -19.15
CA ALA A 56 8.51 14.97 -18.08
C ALA A 56 7.89 16.36 -17.82
N ARG A 57 7.83 17.22 -18.83
CA ARG A 57 7.26 18.54 -18.75
C ARG A 57 5.74 18.44 -18.81
N HIS A 58 5.11 18.36 -17.66
CA HIS A 58 3.68 18.61 -17.40
C HIS A 58 2.67 17.46 -17.58
N GLN A 59 3.04 16.30 -18.16
CA GLN A 59 2.09 15.18 -18.39
C GLN A 59 2.79 13.80 -18.36
N GLY A 60 3.84 13.67 -17.58
CA GLY A 60 4.64 12.43 -17.56
C GLY A 60 4.32 11.53 -16.38
N THR A 61 4.89 10.35 -16.46
CA THR A 61 4.96 9.38 -15.36
C THR A 61 6.29 9.54 -14.63
N ILE A 62 6.26 9.51 -13.32
CA ILE A 62 7.46 9.27 -12.52
C ILE A 62 7.42 7.85 -11.96
N GLU A 63 8.59 7.26 -11.78
CA GLU A 63 8.80 6.11 -10.91
C GLU A 63 9.28 6.64 -9.56
N ALA A 64 8.62 6.27 -8.48
CA ALA A 64 8.97 6.72 -7.15
C ALA A 64 9.25 5.53 -6.23
N SER A 65 10.36 5.62 -5.48
CA SER A 65 10.76 4.69 -4.43
C SER A 65 10.60 5.39 -3.08
N VAL A 66 9.78 4.81 -2.21
CA VAL A 66 9.41 5.37 -0.92
C VAL A 66 9.99 4.52 0.19
N ASP A 67 10.74 5.15 1.09
CA ASP A 67 11.08 4.56 2.39
C ASP A 67 9.82 4.48 3.25
N MET A 68 9.34 3.26 3.47
CA MET A 68 8.12 2.99 4.24
C MET A 68 8.39 2.82 5.74
N GLY A 69 9.65 2.87 6.15
CA GLY A 69 10.07 2.53 7.49
C GLY A 69 10.08 1.02 7.77
N PRO A 70 10.26 0.60 9.01
CA PRO A 70 10.19 -0.81 9.40
C PRO A 70 8.74 -1.31 9.37
N ALA A 71 8.55 -2.57 9.00
CA ALA A 71 7.29 -3.27 9.24
C ALA A 71 7.32 -3.85 10.65
N ALA A 72 6.73 -3.16 11.60
CA ALA A 72 6.61 -3.61 12.98
C ALA A 72 5.51 -4.68 13.12
N ALA A 73 5.52 -5.40 14.25
CA ALA A 73 4.39 -6.27 14.60
C ALA A 73 3.12 -5.43 14.78
N GLY A 74 2.05 -5.84 14.15
CA GLY A 74 0.75 -5.18 14.25
C GLY A 74 -0.02 -5.56 15.52
N PRO A 75 -1.18 -4.95 15.73
CA PRO A 75 -2.02 -5.23 16.89
C PRO A 75 -2.58 -6.66 16.85
N GLU A 76 -2.82 -7.21 18.03
CA GLU A 76 -3.65 -8.40 18.20
C GLU A 76 -5.14 -8.02 18.07
N ALA A 77 -5.97 -8.98 17.67
CA ALA A 77 -7.39 -8.77 17.59
C ALA A 77 -8.01 -8.61 19.00
N ASP A 78 -8.88 -7.64 19.17
CA ASP A 78 -9.62 -7.41 20.43
C ASP A 78 -10.71 -8.46 20.68
N ARG A 79 -11.22 -9.07 19.60
CA ARG A 79 -12.23 -10.12 19.61
C ARG A 79 -11.83 -11.27 18.68
N PRO A 80 -12.31 -12.49 18.96
CA PRO A 80 -12.16 -13.58 18.01
C PRO A 80 -12.77 -13.21 16.64
N ALA A 81 -12.02 -13.46 15.58
CA ALA A 81 -12.52 -13.43 14.21
C ALA A 81 -12.53 -14.85 13.66
N ASP A 82 -13.60 -15.21 12.97
CA ASP A 82 -13.67 -16.51 12.30
C ASP A 82 -12.61 -16.58 11.20
N ALA A 83 -12.09 -17.80 10.97
CA ALA A 83 -11.22 -18.04 9.84
C ALA A 83 -11.98 -17.88 8.54
N VAL A 84 -11.34 -17.23 7.56
CA VAL A 84 -11.91 -17.07 6.22
C VAL A 84 -11.84 -18.40 5.46
N GLU A 85 -12.80 -18.68 4.59
CA GLU A 85 -12.78 -19.89 3.77
C GLU A 85 -11.49 -19.97 2.96
N GLY A 86 -10.80 -21.09 3.04
CA GLY A 86 -9.51 -21.31 2.37
C GLY A 86 -8.33 -20.59 3.01
N GLU A 87 -8.50 -20.04 4.20
CA GLU A 87 -7.40 -19.41 4.93
C GLU A 87 -6.31 -20.40 5.30
N GLN A 88 -5.06 -20.05 5.00
CA GLN A 88 -3.88 -20.85 5.29
C GLN A 88 -3.02 -20.24 6.38
N LYS A 89 -2.87 -18.92 6.39
CA LYS A 89 -2.06 -18.15 7.35
C LYS A 89 -2.63 -16.74 7.51
N ARG A 90 -2.36 -16.13 8.66
CA ARG A 90 -2.59 -14.70 8.89
C ARG A 90 -1.46 -14.07 9.68
N ALA A 91 -1.23 -12.78 9.49
CA ALA A 91 -0.30 -11.98 10.27
C ALA A 91 -0.75 -10.52 10.30
N THR A 92 -0.40 -9.81 11.37
CA THR A 92 -0.64 -8.36 11.49
C THR A 92 0.67 -7.59 11.45
N PHE A 93 0.65 -6.41 10.83
CA PHE A 93 1.77 -5.50 10.72
C PHE A 93 1.34 -4.07 11.01
N ASP A 94 2.31 -3.26 11.47
CA ASP A 94 2.17 -1.82 11.60
C ASP A 94 3.24 -1.14 10.74
N LEU A 95 2.76 -0.29 9.82
CA LEU A 95 3.57 0.55 8.92
C LEU A 95 3.30 2.04 9.14
N GLY A 96 2.88 2.41 10.36
CA GLY A 96 2.30 3.68 10.74
C GLY A 96 0.78 3.65 10.68
N ASN A 97 0.21 2.57 10.14
CA ASN A 97 -1.19 2.19 10.19
C ASN A 97 -1.29 0.65 10.23
N PRO A 98 -2.37 0.09 10.82
CA PRO A 98 -2.46 -1.35 11.04
C PRO A 98 -2.94 -2.11 9.80
N HIS A 99 -2.35 -3.29 9.58
CA HIS A 99 -2.65 -4.19 8.46
C HIS A 99 -2.80 -5.63 8.93
N LEU A 100 -3.86 -6.30 8.50
CA LEU A 100 -4.07 -7.75 8.60
C LEU A 100 -3.88 -8.36 7.21
N VAL A 101 -2.96 -9.31 7.09
CA VAL A 101 -2.70 -10.06 5.86
C VAL A 101 -3.18 -11.50 6.05
N ILE A 102 -4.06 -11.96 5.17
CA ILE A 102 -4.66 -13.30 5.20
C ILE A 102 -4.30 -14.02 3.91
N LEU A 103 -3.52 -15.10 4.02
CA LEU A 103 -3.19 -15.99 2.92
C LEU A 103 -4.38 -16.92 2.64
N VAL A 104 -4.92 -16.83 1.44
CA VAL A 104 -6.04 -17.65 0.95
C VAL A 104 -5.66 -18.39 -0.33
N GLU A 105 -6.50 -19.30 -0.79
CA GLU A 105 -6.25 -20.03 -2.02
C GLU A 105 -6.43 -19.12 -3.26
N ASP A 106 -7.52 -18.35 -3.30
CA ASP A 106 -7.82 -17.39 -4.38
C ASP A 106 -8.47 -16.12 -3.81
N PRO A 107 -7.75 -14.98 -3.82
CA PRO A 107 -8.31 -13.70 -3.38
C PRO A 107 -9.54 -13.25 -4.18
N ALA A 108 -9.68 -13.68 -5.45
CA ALA A 108 -10.81 -13.30 -6.28
C ALA A 108 -12.11 -13.99 -5.88
N ALA A 109 -12.03 -15.17 -5.24
CA ALA A 109 -13.18 -15.92 -4.76
C ALA A 109 -13.78 -15.35 -3.46
N ILE A 110 -13.06 -14.49 -2.74
CA ILE A 110 -13.50 -13.92 -1.46
C ILE A 110 -14.60 -12.87 -1.68
N ASP A 111 -15.70 -12.97 -0.92
CA ASP A 111 -16.64 -11.86 -0.76
C ASP A 111 -15.99 -10.76 0.07
N LEU A 112 -15.28 -9.86 -0.62
CA LEU A 112 -14.46 -8.84 -0.01
C LEU A 112 -15.25 -7.89 0.88
N ALA A 113 -16.51 -7.61 0.56
CA ALA A 113 -17.34 -6.72 1.36
C ALA A 113 -17.75 -7.37 2.69
N ALA A 114 -18.17 -8.63 2.64
CA ALA A 114 -18.58 -9.38 3.84
C ALA A 114 -17.37 -9.72 4.71
N GLU A 115 -16.35 -10.35 4.13
CA GLU A 115 -15.17 -10.83 4.88
C GLU A 115 -14.29 -9.68 5.37
N GLY A 116 -14.06 -8.64 4.54
CA GLY A 116 -13.27 -7.48 4.94
C GLY A 116 -13.86 -6.77 6.15
N ALA A 117 -15.16 -6.50 6.13
CA ALA A 117 -15.88 -5.88 7.25
C ALA A 117 -15.88 -6.79 8.50
N ALA A 118 -16.09 -8.10 8.33
CA ALA A 118 -16.07 -9.06 9.43
C ALA A 118 -14.70 -9.10 10.12
N GLN A 119 -13.62 -9.20 9.35
CA GLN A 119 -12.26 -9.23 9.88
C GLN A 119 -11.87 -7.89 10.55
N GLU A 120 -12.20 -6.74 9.92
CA GLU A 120 -11.96 -5.42 10.52
C GLU A 120 -12.67 -5.28 11.87
N SER A 121 -13.90 -5.81 12.00
CA SER A 121 -14.70 -5.70 13.23
C SER A 121 -14.07 -6.36 14.46
N ALA A 122 -13.07 -7.21 14.27
CA ALA A 122 -12.32 -7.81 15.37
C ALA A 122 -11.34 -6.85 16.05
N PHE A 123 -11.12 -5.66 15.44
CA PHE A 123 -10.18 -4.65 15.92
C PHE A 123 -10.91 -3.35 16.25
N ASP A 124 -10.91 -2.93 17.52
CA ASP A 124 -11.64 -1.73 17.97
C ASP A 124 -11.13 -0.45 17.31
N ALA A 125 -9.85 -0.37 16.98
CA ALA A 125 -9.24 0.76 16.27
C ALA A 125 -9.40 0.70 14.74
N GLY A 126 -10.09 -0.33 14.21
CA GLY A 126 -10.18 -0.62 12.78
C GLY A 126 -8.91 -1.26 12.23
N MET A 127 -9.01 -1.84 11.04
CA MET A 127 -7.94 -2.62 10.41
C MET A 127 -8.04 -2.55 8.89
N ASN A 128 -6.88 -2.40 8.22
CA ASN A 128 -6.79 -2.63 6.78
C ASN A 128 -6.61 -4.14 6.54
N VAL A 129 -7.52 -4.77 5.81
CA VAL A 129 -7.52 -6.23 5.61
C VAL A 129 -7.15 -6.58 4.17
N HIS A 130 -6.20 -7.50 4.02
CA HIS A 130 -5.66 -7.91 2.72
C HIS A 130 -5.79 -9.41 2.54
N PHE A 131 -6.51 -9.84 1.50
CA PHE A 131 -6.60 -11.24 1.08
C PHE A 131 -5.60 -11.46 -0.04
N VAL A 132 -4.70 -12.44 0.13
CA VAL A 132 -3.54 -12.59 -0.73
C VAL A 132 -3.28 -14.04 -1.13
N ALA A 133 -2.68 -14.22 -2.31
CA ALA A 133 -2.15 -15.50 -2.76
C ALA A 133 -0.87 -15.28 -3.61
N PRO A 134 0.04 -16.26 -3.71
CA PRO A 134 1.09 -16.23 -4.72
C PRO A 134 0.48 -16.12 -6.13
N THR A 135 1.07 -15.28 -6.99
CA THR A 135 0.58 -15.11 -8.35
C THR A 135 0.92 -16.33 -9.21
N PRO A 136 -0.07 -17.01 -9.82
CA PRO A 136 0.19 -18.20 -10.60
C PRO A 136 1.15 -17.95 -11.77
N GLY A 137 2.22 -18.75 -11.87
CA GLY A 137 3.19 -18.69 -12.96
C GLY A 137 4.24 -17.58 -12.84
N GLU A 138 4.20 -16.78 -11.78
CA GLU A 138 5.20 -15.73 -11.51
C GLU A 138 6.03 -16.08 -10.27
N VAL A 139 7.32 -15.72 -10.33
CA VAL A 139 8.24 -15.86 -9.20
C VAL A 139 8.24 -14.56 -8.41
N ASP A 140 8.28 -14.67 -7.07
CA ASP A 140 8.33 -13.53 -6.18
C ASP A 140 7.19 -12.51 -6.42
N ALA A 141 5.99 -13.00 -6.72
CA ALA A 141 4.82 -12.18 -6.99
C ALA A 141 3.61 -12.62 -6.15
N MET A 142 2.87 -11.63 -5.64
CA MET A 142 1.65 -11.83 -4.85
C MET A 142 0.49 -11.06 -5.49
N THR A 143 -0.67 -11.70 -5.56
CA THR A 143 -1.93 -11.05 -5.92
C THR A 143 -2.68 -10.70 -4.66
N MET A 144 -3.20 -9.47 -4.55
CA MET A 144 -3.95 -9.04 -3.38
C MET A 144 -5.25 -8.33 -3.72
N ARG A 145 -6.23 -8.45 -2.82
CA ARG A 145 -7.42 -7.61 -2.74
C ARG A 145 -7.49 -6.99 -1.34
N VAL A 146 -8.03 -5.77 -1.26
CA VAL A 146 -7.96 -4.98 -0.04
C VAL A 146 -9.32 -4.44 0.37
N TRP A 147 -9.56 -4.48 1.67
CA TRP A 147 -10.56 -3.73 2.41
C TRP A 147 -9.82 -2.73 3.29
N GLU A 148 -9.98 -1.43 3.03
CA GLU A 148 -9.29 -0.39 3.80
C GLU A 148 -10.18 0.17 4.91
N ARG A 149 -9.57 0.37 6.08
CA ARG A 149 -10.19 1.03 7.24
C ARG A 149 -10.76 2.40 6.83
N GLY A 150 -12.04 2.62 7.07
CA GLY A 150 -12.74 3.88 6.76
C GLY A 150 -13.07 4.13 5.29
N ALA A 151 -12.63 3.26 4.36
CA ALA A 151 -12.87 3.41 2.93
C ALA A 151 -13.58 2.20 2.31
N GLY A 152 -13.46 1.02 2.92
CA GLY A 152 -14.00 -0.22 2.39
C GLY A 152 -13.17 -0.78 1.24
N ILE A 153 -13.81 -1.26 0.17
CA ILE A 153 -13.12 -1.83 -0.98
C ILE A 153 -12.41 -0.72 -1.75
N THR A 154 -11.11 -0.88 -1.95
CA THR A 154 -10.30 0.00 -2.81
C THR A 154 -9.49 -0.82 -3.81
N GLU A 155 -9.03 -0.14 -4.86
CA GLU A 155 -8.32 -0.80 -5.98
C GLU A 155 -6.83 -0.99 -5.69
N ALA A 156 -6.24 -0.21 -4.76
CA ALA A 156 -4.81 -0.28 -4.45
C ALA A 156 -4.48 0.36 -3.10
N CYS A 157 -3.64 -0.32 -2.31
CA CYS A 157 -3.13 0.15 -1.03
C CYS A 157 -1.61 -0.06 -0.95
N GLY A 158 -0.83 1.03 -0.95
CA GLY A 158 0.63 0.95 -0.96
C GLY A 158 1.22 0.44 0.36
N THR A 159 0.70 0.89 1.52
CA THR A 159 1.10 0.37 2.84
C THR A 159 0.70 -1.10 2.97
N GLY A 160 -0.50 -1.45 2.49
CA GLY A 160 -0.96 -2.84 2.44
C GLY A 160 -0.06 -3.73 1.58
N ALA A 161 0.34 -3.29 0.38
CA ALA A 161 1.27 -4.04 -0.46
C ALA A 161 2.62 -4.27 0.25
N THR A 162 3.07 -3.30 1.05
CA THR A 162 4.29 -3.43 1.86
C THR A 162 4.12 -4.48 2.97
N ALA A 163 2.98 -4.48 3.68
CA ALA A 163 2.64 -5.50 4.66
C ALA A 163 2.55 -6.90 4.04
N VAL A 164 1.92 -7.01 2.86
CA VAL A 164 1.81 -8.27 2.10
C VAL A 164 3.16 -8.83 1.72
N ALA A 165 4.06 -8.00 1.17
CA ALA A 165 5.41 -8.43 0.82
C ALA A 165 6.18 -8.94 2.03
N ARG A 166 6.06 -8.25 3.18
CA ARG A 166 6.67 -8.68 4.44
C ARG A 166 6.10 -10.02 4.91
N ALA A 167 4.77 -10.16 4.94
CA ALA A 167 4.11 -11.40 5.33
C ALA A 167 4.54 -12.58 4.45
N ALA A 168 4.49 -12.39 3.13
CA ALA A 168 4.84 -13.42 2.16
C ALA A 168 6.30 -13.86 2.29
N HIS A 169 7.22 -12.92 2.53
CA HIS A 169 8.63 -13.20 2.78
C HIS A 169 8.81 -13.99 4.08
N ASP A 170 8.20 -13.58 5.19
CA ASP A 170 8.28 -14.28 6.49
C ASP A 170 7.67 -15.68 6.43
N TRP A 171 6.70 -15.90 5.54
CA TRP A 171 6.11 -17.21 5.27
C TRP A 171 6.97 -18.09 4.32
N GLY A 172 8.04 -17.53 3.74
CA GLY A 172 8.91 -18.24 2.80
C GLY A 172 8.30 -18.45 1.42
N LEU A 173 7.33 -17.63 1.03
CA LEU A 173 6.64 -17.72 -0.27
C LEU A 173 7.36 -16.93 -1.36
N VAL A 174 8.09 -15.89 -1.00
CA VAL A 174 8.79 -14.96 -1.91
C VAL A 174 10.16 -14.58 -1.34
N ALA A 175 11.07 -14.11 -2.22
CA ALA A 175 12.35 -13.53 -1.83
C ALA A 175 12.19 -12.06 -1.37
N GLU A 176 13.30 -11.32 -1.24
CA GLU A 176 13.30 -9.94 -0.73
C GLU A 176 12.70 -8.90 -1.69
N ARG A 177 12.54 -9.23 -2.98
CA ARG A 177 11.97 -8.33 -3.98
C ARG A 177 10.68 -8.91 -4.51
N VAL A 178 9.58 -8.26 -4.16
CA VAL A 178 8.23 -8.79 -4.39
C VAL A 178 7.47 -7.86 -5.31
N THR A 179 6.87 -8.42 -6.35
CA THR A 179 5.84 -7.73 -7.12
C THR A 179 4.48 -7.98 -6.46
N VAL A 180 3.73 -6.93 -6.18
CA VAL A 180 2.37 -7.05 -5.63
C VAL A 180 1.38 -6.52 -6.66
N HIS A 181 0.54 -7.44 -7.16
CA HIS A 181 -0.53 -7.15 -8.11
C HIS A 181 -1.82 -6.79 -7.36
N MET A 182 -2.39 -5.66 -7.74
CA MET A 182 -3.66 -5.14 -7.22
C MET A 182 -4.57 -4.78 -8.39
N PRO A 183 -5.90 -4.71 -8.22
CA PRO A 183 -6.79 -4.26 -9.29
C PRO A 183 -6.42 -2.89 -9.89
N GLY A 184 -5.94 -1.96 -9.07
CA GLY A 184 -5.53 -0.61 -9.48
C GLY A 184 -4.10 -0.50 -10.04
N GLY A 185 -3.36 -1.60 -10.13
CA GLY A 185 -2.01 -1.65 -10.69
C GLY A 185 -0.97 -2.29 -9.78
N ASP A 186 0.22 -2.44 -10.31
CA ASP A 186 1.32 -3.18 -9.69
C ASP A 186 2.29 -2.25 -8.97
N VAL A 187 2.88 -2.77 -7.90
CA VAL A 187 4.01 -2.15 -7.21
C VAL A 187 5.08 -3.18 -6.91
N GLN A 188 6.29 -2.71 -6.72
CA GLN A 188 7.39 -3.52 -6.23
C GLN A 188 7.72 -3.15 -4.79
N VAL A 189 7.98 -4.16 -3.98
CA VAL A 189 8.41 -3.96 -2.60
C VAL A 189 9.74 -4.67 -2.38
N ALA A 190 10.71 -3.93 -1.84
CA ALA A 190 11.91 -4.54 -1.30
C ALA A 190 11.73 -4.74 0.21
N VAL A 191 11.80 -5.99 0.64
CA VAL A 191 11.75 -6.37 2.05
C VAL A 191 13.09 -6.10 2.70
N GLY A 192 13.10 -5.31 3.75
CA GLY A 192 14.31 -4.91 4.47
C GLY A 192 13.98 -4.06 5.69
N ASP A 193 14.98 -3.39 6.21
CA ASP A 193 14.84 -2.35 7.24
C ASP A 193 15.69 -1.14 6.81
N PRO A 194 15.03 -0.12 6.21
CA PRO A 194 13.58 0.03 6.01
C PRO A 194 13.01 -0.83 4.86
N MET A 195 11.70 -1.01 4.87
CA MET A 195 10.93 -1.49 3.70
C MET A 195 10.92 -0.41 2.62
N VAL A 196 11.01 -0.79 1.34
CA VAL A 196 10.95 0.18 0.23
C VAL A 196 9.84 -0.18 -0.73
N LEU A 197 8.89 0.73 -0.92
CA LEU A 197 7.81 0.63 -1.90
C LEU A 197 8.19 1.38 -3.16
N ARG A 198 8.15 0.72 -4.31
CA ARG A 198 8.41 1.32 -5.61
C ARG A 198 7.20 1.17 -6.53
N GLY A 199 6.83 2.26 -7.20
CA GLY A 199 5.75 2.24 -8.18
C GLY A 199 5.57 3.56 -8.90
N PRO A 200 4.76 3.55 -9.96
CA PRO A 200 4.53 4.73 -10.79
C PRO A 200 3.62 5.75 -10.11
N SER A 201 3.73 6.99 -10.54
CA SER A 201 2.71 8.03 -10.40
C SER A 201 2.53 8.72 -11.73
N VAL A 202 1.29 8.78 -12.21
CA VAL A 202 0.93 9.31 -13.54
C VAL A 202 0.19 10.62 -13.37
N PHE A 203 0.65 11.68 -14.05
CA PHE A 203 -0.08 12.94 -14.09
C PHE A 203 -1.31 12.77 -15.00
N ILE A 204 -2.49 13.05 -14.47
CA ILE A 204 -3.74 12.91 -15.21
C ILE A 204 -4.23 14.27 -15.71
N ALA A 205 -4.38 15.26 -14.79
CA ALA A 205 -4.91 16.58 -15.11
C ALA A 205 -4.59 17.62 -14.03
N GLY A 206 -4.57 18.89 -14.42
CA GLY A 206 -4.65 20.03 -13.52
C GLY A 206 -6.11 20.43 -13.33
N ILE A 207 -6.53 20.67 -12.09
CA ILE A 207 -7.88 21.11 -11.76
C ILE A 207 -7.82 22.51 -11.15
N VAL A 208 -8.67 23.42 -11.62
CA VAL A 208 -8.88 24.72 -11.00
C VAL A 208 -10.18 24.67 -10.22
N VAL A 209 -10.04 24.81 -8.89
CA VAL A 209 -11.21 24.91 -8.00
C VAL A 209 -11.59 26.39 -7.91
N THR A 210 -12.76 26.74 -8.43
CA THR A 210 -13.34 28.07 -8.27
C THR A 210 -14.12 28.10 -6.95
N SER A 211 -13.79 29.05 -6.08
CA SER A 211 -14.53 29.34 -4.82
C SER A 211 -15.91 29.92 -5.09
#